data_14fb98f21e8c149bfeab31343c5181b3
#
_entry.id   14fb98f21e8c149bfeab31343c5181b3
#
_cell.length_a   1.000
_cell.length_b   1.000
_cell.length_c   1.000
_cell.angle_alpha   90.00
_cell.angle_beta   90.00
_cell.angle_gamma   90.00
#
_symmetry.space_group_name_H-M   'P 1'
#
loop_
_entity.id
_entity.type
_entity.pdbx_description
1 polymer ?
#
loop_
_entity_poly.entity_id
_entity_poly.type
_entity_poly.pdbx_seq_one_letter_code
_entity_poly.pdbx_strand_id
1 'polypeptide(L)'
;SALTELLDWGMRRFADNHLPPPSIDTVTFEPSRSCEGLSGRVLDDGTTRNLYVCMYDSDVCAGVETCSSASPSARLAVLHELAHAWMLDHIDDTASDRVLAVSGRTTWDDHEAPWSDRGVEYAAEVMAWGLIDEGLPMVRIGAPACSELAAAYMVLTGVPPPADRCS
;
A
#
# COMPACT_ATOMS: atom_id res chain seq x y z
N SER A 1 -7.53 -6.21 19.01
CA SER A 1 -6.74 -4.99 19.14
C SER A 1 -7.06 -4.05 18.00
N ALA A 2 -6.72 -2.76 18.15
CA ALA A 2 -6.89 -1.77 17.10
C ALA A 2 -6.12 -2.13 15.82
N LEU A 3 -4.94 -2.73 15.97
CA LEU A 3 -4.13 -3.23 14.84
C LEU A 3 -4.81 -4.36 14.07
N THR A 4 -5.45 -5.30 14.78
CA THR A 4 -6.19 -6.39 14.13
C THR A 4 -7.39 -5.86 13.35
N GLU A 5 -8.13 -4.93 13.93
CA GLU A 5 -9.28 -4.28 13.27
C GLU A 5 -8.86 -3.47 12.03
N LEU A 6 -7.71 -2.78 12.12
CA LEU A 6 -7.13 -2.05 10.99
C LEU A 6 -6.71 -2.99 9.86
N LEU A 7 -6.08 -4.12 10.17
CA LEU A 7 -5.71 -5.13 9.18
C LEU A 7 -6.95 -5.71 8.49
N ASP A 8 -7.96 -6.11 9.28
CA ASP A 8 -9.22 -6.65 8.76
C ASP A 8 -9.93 -5.60 7.88
N TRP A 9 -9.88 -4.32 8.26
CA TRP A 9 -10.39 -3.23 7.42
C TRP A 9 -9.62 -3.17 6.10
N GLY A 10 -8.29 -3.17 6.13
CA GLY A 10 -7.45 -3.16 4.93
C GLY A 10 -7.75 -4.31 3.99
N MET A 11 -7.86 -5.53 4.50
CA MET A 11 -8.21 -6.72 3.71
C MET A 11 -9.58 -6.57 3.03
N ARG A 12 -10.59 -6.03 3.74
CA ARG A 12 -11.91 -5.76 3.16
C ARG A 12 -11.85 -4.73 2.04
N ARG A 13 -10.96 -3.73 2.10
CA ARG A 13 -10.84 -2.72 1.02
C ARG A 13 -10.50 -3.33 -0.34
N PHE A 14 -9.71 -4.41 -0.37
CA PHE A 14 -9.47 -5.15 -1.63
C PHE A 14 -10.78 -5.74 -2.16
N ALA A 15 -11.52 -6.47 -1.33
CA ALA A 15 -12.78 -7.09 -1.72
C ALA A 15 -13.83 -6.05 -2.16
N ASP A 16 -13.96 -4.94 -1.44
CA ASP A 16 -14.90 -3.84 -1.76
C ASP A 16 -14.58 -3.20 -3.13
N ASN A 17 -13.33 -3.26 -3.56
CA ASN A 17 -12.87 -2.76 -4.85
C ASN A 17 -12.72 -3.88 -5.92
N HIS A 18 -13.36 -5.03 -5.69
CA HIS A 18 -13.37 -6.16 -6.61
C HIS A 18 -11.99 -6.78 -6.88
N LEU A 19 -11.06 -6.62 -5.95
CA LEU A 19 -9.75 -7.24 -6.00
C LEU A 19 -9.70 -8.45 -5.05
N PRO A 20 -9.01 -9.53 -5.41
CA PRO A 20 -8.78 -10.61 -4.47
C PRO A 20 -7.96 -10.05 -3.28
N PRO A 21 -8.23 -10.51 -2.05
CA PRO A 21 -7.38 -10.11 -0.92
C PRO A 21 -5.95 -10.66 -1.09
N PRO A 22 -4.92 -9.96 -0.58
CA PRO A 22 -3.56 -10.47 -0.60
C PRO A 22 -3.44 -11.77 0.21
N SER A 23 -2.62 -12.70 -0.28
CA SER A 23 -2.29 -13.93 0.43
C SER A 23 -1.22 -13.64 1.48
N ILE A 24 -1.52 -13.89 2.76
CA ILE A 24 -0.61 -13.66 3.90
C ILE A 24 -0.78 -14.81 4.88
N ASP A 25 0.33 -15.46 5.26
CA ASP A 25 0.31 -16.55 6.23
C ASP A 25 0.39 -16.04 7.67
N THR A 26 1.24 -15.04 7.92
CA THR A 26 1.39 -14.44 9.25
C THR A 26 1.49 -12.93 9.19
N VAL A 27 1.01 -12.27 10.26
CA VAL A 27 1.18 -10.84 10.46
C VAL A 27 1.88 -10.60 11.80
N THR A 28 2.96 -9.84 11.76
CA THR A 28 3.71 -9.46 12.94
C THR A 28 3.69 -7.94 13.06
N PHE A 29 3.27 -7.43 14.22
CA PHE A 29 3.34 -6.02 14.54
C PHE A 29 4.62 -5.74 15.32
N GLU A 30 5.43 -4.82 14.82
CA GLU A 30 6.70 -4.42 15.42
C GLU A 30 6.68 -2.95 15.82
N PRO A 31 7.44 -2.56 16.86
CA PRO A 31 7.64 -1.14 17.16
C PRO A 31 8.21 -0.39 15.95
N SER A 32 7.70 0.81 15.66
CA SER A 32 8.18 1.65 14.53
C SER A 32 9.70 1.83 14.54
N ARG A 33 10.33 1.92 15.73
CA ARG A 33 11.80 2.02 15.90
C ARG A 33 12.57 0.78 15.42
N SER A 34 11.93 -0.39 15.35
CA SER A 34 12.57 -1.64 14.89
C SER A 34 12.62 -1.75 13.37
N CYS A 35 11.97 -0.84 12.66
CA CYS A 35 11.78 -0.89 11.23
C CYS A 35 12.57 0.18 10.46
N GLU A 36 13.54 0.82 11.12
CA GLU A 36 14.46 1.78 10.49
C GLU A 36 13.77 2.89 9.67
N GLY A 37 12.57 3.32 10.11
CA GLY A 37 11.77 4.35 9.44
C GLY A 37 10.81 3.84 8.35
N LEU A 38 10.74 2.53 8.15
CA LEU A 38 9.76 1.91 7.25
C LEU A 38 8.39 1.76 7.95
N SER A 39 7.31 1.76 7.17
CA SER A 39 5.96 1.48 7.67
C SER A 39 5.71 -0.03 7.85
N GLY A 40 6.48 -0.85 7.13
CA GLY A 40 6.41 -2.30 7.20
C GLY A 40 7.32 -2.97 6.19
N ARG A 41 7.12 -4.25 6.01
CA ARG A 41 7.79 -5.06 4.97
C ARG A 41 7.06 -6.38 4.77
N VAL A 42 7.14 -6.90 3.57
CA VAL A 42 6.69 -8.26 3.26
C VAL A 42 7.92 -9.15 3.04
N LEU A 43 7.98 -10.28 3.74
CA LEU A 43 8.98 -11.30 3.51
C LEU A 43 8.29 -12.55 2.93
N ASP A 44 8.71 -12.94 1.74
CA ASP A 44 8.25 -14.14 1.06
C ASP A 44 9.45 -15.05 0.79
N ASP A 45 9.44 -16.26 1.34
CA ASP A 45 10.49 -17.26 1.14
C ASP A 45 10.07 -18.36 0.13
N GLY A 46 8.96 -18.14 -0.59
CA GLY A 46 8.38 -19.09 -1.54
C GLY A 46 7.53 -20.19 -0.91
N THR A 47 7.47 -20.26 0.43
CA THR A 47 6.62 -21.20 1.18
C THR A 47 5.70 -20.48 2.16
N THR A 48 6.17 -19.41 2.76
CA THR A 48 5.42 -18.57 3.71
C THR A 48 5.58 -17.10 3.38
N ARG A 49 4.49 -16.36 3.51
CA ARG A 49 4.46 -14.92 3.33
C ARG A 49 4.13 -14.23 4.64
N ASN A 50 5.09 -13.49 5.15
CA ASN A 50 5.01 -12.81 6.43
C ASN A 50 4.91 -11.30 6.21
N LEU A 51 3.83 -10.69 6.69
CA LEU A 51 3.66 -9.26 6.72
C LEU A 51 4.13 -8.70 8.06
N TYR A 52 5.09 -7.80 8.04
CA TYR A 52 5.52 -7.02 9.20
C TYR A 52 4.93 -5.62 9.09
N VAL A 53 4.22 -5.17 10.12
CA VAL A 53 3.63 -3.84 10.20
C VAL A 53 4.29 -3.10 11.35
N CYS A 54 4.89 -1.96 11.05
CA CYS A 54 5.75 -1.21 11.95
C CYS A 54 4.99 -0.11 12.68
N MET A 55 4.05 -0.49 13.51
CA MET A 55 3.26 0.43 14.34
C MET A 55 2.78 -0.22 15.64
N TYR A 56 2.48 0.60 16.64
CA TYR A 56 1.81 0.20 17.86
C TYR A 56 0.30 0.43 17.80
N ASP A 57 -0.46 -0.18 18.71
CA ASP A 57 -1.89 0.13 18.87
C ASP A 57 -2.13 1.65 19.10
N SER A 58 -1.21 2.34 19.78
CA SER A 58 -1.26 3.79 19.98
C SER A 58 -1.11 4.59 18.68
N ASP A 59 -0.36 4.07 17.72
CA ASP A 59 -0.09 4.76 16.45
C ASP A 59 -1.33 4.72 15.54
N VAL A 60 -2.13 3.66 15.67
CA VAL A 60 -3.41 3.53 14.94
C VAL A 60 -4.31 4.73 15.20
N CYS A 61 -4.29 5.24 16.42
CA CYS A 61 -5.14 6.35 16.89
C CYS A 61 -4.44 7.70 16.91
N ALA A 62 -3.20 7.80 16.42
CA ALA A 62 -2.42 9.02 16.49
C ALA A 62 -3.12 10.19 15.78
N GLY A 63 -3.33 11.29 16.51
CA GLY A 63 -4.00 12.50 16.01
C GLY A 63 -5.54 12.42 15.97
N VAL A 64 -6.16 11.39 16.55
CA VAL A 64 -7.61 11.25 16.66
C VAL A 64 -8.02 11.43 18.13
N GLU A 65 -8.92 12.39 18.42
CA GLU A 65 -9.37 12.71 19.79
C GLU A 65 -10.00 11.51 20.52
N THR A 66 -10.73 10.68 19.77
CA THR A 66 -11.29 9.43 20.27
C THR A 66 -10.95 8.32 19.28
N CYS A 67 -10.36 7.22 19.74
CA CYS A 67 -10.02 6.10 18.89
C CYS A 67 -11.26 5.30 18.47
N SER A 68 -12.17 5.95 17.76
CA SER A 68 -13.32 5.31 17.11
C SER A 68 -13.00 4.76 15.73
N SER A 69 -11.88 5.21 15.13
CA SER A 69 -11.39 4.75 13.84
C SER A 69 -9.87 4.95 13.76
N ALA A 70 -9.20 4.15 12.96
CA ALA A 70 -7.76 4.32 12.68
C ALA A 70 -7.49 5.67 12.01
N SER A 71 -6.32 6.27 12.31
CA SER A 71 -5.88 7.51 11.67
C SER A 71 -5.69 7.30 10.15
N PRO A 72 -5.85 8.35 9.32
CA PRO A 72 -5.62 8.26 7.88
C PRO A 72 -4.22 7.75 7.52
N SER A 73 -3.19 8.15 8.27
CA SER A 73 -1.81 7.68 8.07
C SER A 73 -1.64 6.19 8.38
N ALA A 74 -2.28 5.69 9.44
CA ALA A 74 -2.24 4.26 9.77
C ALA A 74 -2.97 3.42 8.70
N ARG A 75 -4.11 3.89 8.21
CA ARG A 75 -4.85 3.26 7.11
C ARG A 75 -4.02 3.19 5.84
N LEU A 76 -3.39 4.31 5.46
CA LEU A 76 -2.53 4.36 4.28
C LEU A 76 -1.34 3.40 4.41
N ALA A 77 -0.67 3.38 5.57
CA ALA A 77 0.46 2.51 5.82
C ALA A 77 0.08 1.02 5.70
N VAL A 78 -1.04 0.60 6.30
CA VAL A 78 -1.49 -0.81 6.20
C VAL A 78 -1.86 -1.16 4.77
N LEU A 79 -2.56 -0.30 4.03
CA LEU A 79 -2.89 -0.56 2.63
C LEU A 79 -1.64 -0.64 1.76
N HIS A 80 -0.62 0.17 2.01
CA HIS A 80 0.66 0.13 1.33
C HIS A 80 1.34 -1.25 1.51
N GLU A 81 1.44 -1.73 2.74
CA GLU A 81 2.07 -3.02 3.02
C GLU A 81 1.24 -4.21 2.47
N LEU A 82 -0.08 -4.12 2.55
CA LEU A 82 -0.96 -5.11 1.92
C LEU A 82 -0.83 -5.11 0.39
N ALA A 83 -0.59 -3.95 -0.22
CA ALA A 83 -0.35 -3.85 -1.65
C ALA A 83 0.94 -4.55 -2.07
N HIS A 84 2.02 -4.46 -1.28
CA HIS A 84 3.23 -5.24 -1.54
C HIS A 84 2.94 -6.75 -1.55
N ALA A 85 2.22 -7.25 -0.55
CA ALA A 85 1.84 -8.66 -0.51
C ALA A 85 0.96 -9.08 -1.70
N TRP A 86 0.03 -8.20 -2.10
CA TRP A 86 -0.85 -8.44 -3.24
C TRP A 86 -0.08 -8.49 -4.57
N MET A 87 0.87 -7.58 -4.76
CA MET A 87 1.67 -7.49 -5.99
C MET A 87 2.51 -8.74 -6.24
N LEU A 88 2.96 -9.45 -5.22
CA LEU A 88 3.71 -10.70 -5.37
C LEU A 88 2.94 -11.77 -6.16
N ASP A 89 1.60 -11.77 -6.06
CA ASP A 89 0.76 -12.76 -6.74
C ASP A 89 0.19 -12.27 -8.08
N HIS A 90 0.16 -10.94 -8.33
CA HIS A 90 -0.64 -10.37 -9.40
C HIS A 90 0.15 -9.53 -10.40
N ILE A 91 1.39 -9.13 -10.08
CA ILE A 91 2.19 -8.30 -10.95
C ILE A 91 3.32 -9.12 -11.57
N ASP A 92 3.28 -9.25 -12.88
CA ASP A 92 4.36 -9.82 -13.69
C ASP A 92 5.28 -8.73 -14.27
N ASP A 93 6.35 -9.13 -14.94
CA ASP A 93 7.32 -8.22 -15.56
C ASP A 93 6.65 -7.26 -16.56
N THR A 94 5.61 -7.71 -17.27
CA THR A 94 4.89 -6.87 -18.24
C THR A 94 4.08 -5.78 -17.53
N ALA A 95 3.44 -6.09 -16.42
CA ALA A 95 2.70 -5.12 -15.63
C ALA A 95 3.64 -4.11 -14.95
N SER A 96 4.76 -4.58 -14.39
CA SER A 96 5.78 -3.71 -13.80
C SER A 96 6.35 -2.72 -14.82
N ASP A 97 6.71 -3.17 -16.03
CA ASP A 97 7.20 -2.32 -17.12
C ASP A 97 6.17 -1.23 -17.50
N ARG A 98 4.88 -1.58 -17.52
CA ARG A 98 3.82 -0.60 -17.82
C ARG A 98 3.69 0.45 -16.70
N VAL A 99 3.81 0.05 -15.43
CA VAL A 99 3.80 0.99 -14.30
C VAL A 99 5.00 1.92 -14.38
N LEU A 100 6.19 1.40 -14.68
CA LEU A 100 7.39 2.22 -14.89
C LEU A 100 7.18 3.24 -16.02
N ALA A 101 6.58 2.81 -17.14
CA ALA A 101 6.29 3.70 -18.26
C ALA A 101 5.30 4.83 -17.91
N VAL A 102 4.26 4.55 -17.12
CA VAL A 102 3.28 5.54 -16.69
C VAL A 102 3.88 6.52 -15.68
N SER A 103 4.69 6.03 -14.75
CA SER A 103 5.25 6.83 -13.65
C SER A 103 6.55 7.55 -14.00
N GLY A 104 7.17 7.20 -15.13
CA GLY A 104 8.49 7.74 -15.52
C GLY A 104 9.65 7.22 -14.67
N ARG A 105 9.43 6.20 -13.86
CA ARG A 105 10.48 5.55 -13.05
C ARG A 105 11.29 4.59 -13.90
N THR A 106 12.55 4.35 -13.50
CA THR A 106 13.50 3.57 -14.31
C THR A 106 13.79 2.20 -13.74
N THR A 107 13.45 1.96 -12.47
CA THR A 107 13.70 0.68 -11.80
C THR A 107 12.45 0.21 -11.08
N TRP A 108 12.23 -1.11 -11.05
CA TRP A 108 11.10 -1.68 -10.30
C TRP A 108 11.44 -1.80 -8.82
N ASP A 109 12.48 -2.56 -8.47
CA ASP A 109 12.88 -2.85 -7.09
C ASP A 109 14.40 -2.84 -6.93
N ASP A 110 15.03 -1.73 -7.30
CA ASP A 110 16.46 -1.52 -7.07
C ASP A 110 16.69 -0.92 -5.68
N HIS A 111 17.21 -1.71 -4.76
CA HIS A 111 17.47 -1.27 -3.38
C HIS A 111 18.56 -0.20 -3.27
N GLU A 112 19.38 0.00 -4.30
CA GLU A 112 20.35 1.12 -4.35
C GLU A 112 19.68 2.44 -4.74
N ALA A 113 18.50 2.38 -5.39
CA ALA A 113 17.74 3.57 -5.73
C ALA A 113 17.04 4.17 -4.49
N PRO A 114 16.86 5.51 -4.45
CA PRO A 114 16.03 6.14 -3.44
C PRO A 114 14.64 5.50 -3.38
N TRP A 115 14.06 5.40 -2.20
CA TRP A 115 12.75 4.79 -1.99
C TRP A 115 11.68 5.35 -2.94
N SER A 116 11.61 6.68 -3.10
CA SER A 116 10.65 7.36 -3.97
C SER A 116 10.79 7.04 -5.46
N ASP A 117 11.94 6.52 -5.87
CA ASP A 117 12.27 6.28 -7.29
C ASP A 117 12.02 4.82 -7.69
N ARG A 118 11.73 3.95 -6.72
CA ARG A 118 11.39 2.55 -6.96
C ARG A 118 9.97 2.40 -7.46
N GLY A 119 9.79 1.65 -8.55
CA GLY A 119 8.47 1.38 -9.13
C GLY A 119 7.54 0.60 -8.20
N VAL A 120 8.09 -0.35 -7.45
CA VAL A 120 7.34 -1.17 -6.49
C VAL A 120 6.74 -0.33 -5.37
N GLU A 121 7.48 0.66 -4.85
CA GLU A 121 6.99 1.57 -3.82
C GLU A 121 5.93 2.54 -4.37
N TYR A 122 6.16 3.04 -5.58
CA TYR A 122 5.14 3.83 -6.29
C TYR A 122 3.85 3.02 -6.49
N ALA A 123 3.96 1.78 -6.94
CA ALA A 123 2.82 0.91 -7.16
C ALA A 123 2.04 0.65 -5.85
N ALA A 124 2.75 0.39 -4.74
CA ALA A 124 2.13 0.22 -3.43
C ALA A 124 1.39 1.49 -2.96
N GLU A 125 1.97 2.67 -3.17
CA GLU A 125 1.32 3.96 -2.87
C GLU A 125 0.09 4.19 -3.76
N VAL A 126 0.16 3.88 -5.07
CA VAL A 126 -0.99 3.99 -6.00
C VAL A 126 -2.12 3.05 -5.59
N MET A 127 -1.80 1.81 -5.21
CA MET A 127 -2.77 0.86 -4.70
C MET A 127 -3.44 1.39 -3.42
N ALA A 128 -2.65 1.86 -2.45
CA ALA A 128 -3.16 2.42 -1.20
C ALA A 128 -4.06 3.63 -1.46
N TRP A 129 -3.68 4.54 -2.39
CA TRP A 129 -4.50 5.67 -2.81
C TRP A 129 -5.84 5.23 -3.42
N GLY A 130 -5.83 4.22 -4.27
CA GLY A 130 -7.07 3.73 -4.89
C GLY A 130 -7.99 3.00 -3.91
N LEU A 131 -7.42 2.33 -2.91
CA LEU A 131 -8.17 1.49 -1.96
C LEU A 131 -8.67 2.26 -0.72
N ILE A 132 -8.02 3.35 -0.32
CA ILE A 132 -8.43 4.10 0.88
C ILE A 132 -9.82 4.70 0.68
N ASP A 133 -10.59 4.84 1.76
CA ASP A 133 -11.95 5.38 1.73
C ASP A 133 -12.02 6.92 1.84
N GLU A 134 -10.87 7.56 2.05
CA GLU A 134 -10.72 9.01 2.14
C GLU A 134 -9.70 9.51 1.11
N GLY A 135 -9.94 10.68 0.51
CA GLY A 135 -8.97 11.31 -0.39
C GLY A 135 -7.80 11.86 0.41
N LEU A 136 -6.66 11.19 0.37
CA LEU A 136 -5.41 11.67 0.97
C LEU A 136 -4.42 12.12 -0.11
N PRO A 137 -3.68 13.20 0.12
CA PRO A 137 -2.63 13.61 -0.79
C PRO A 137 -1.49 12.57 -0.76
N MET A 138 -0.96 12.24 -1.95
CA MET A 138 0.15 11.30 -2.13
C MET A 138 1.49 12.00 -1.90
N VAL A 139 1.78 12.34 -0.65
CA VAL A 139 2.97 13.13 -0.30
C VAL A 139 4.28 12.33 -0.35
N ARG A 140 4.23 11.02 -0.21
CA ARG A 140 5.43 10.18 -0.13
C ARG A 140 6.10 9.93 -1.47
N ILE A 141 5.33 9.96 -2.56
CA ILE A 141 5.83 9.78 -3.93
C ILE A 141 5.77 11.06 -4.76
N GLY A 142 5.67 12.21 -4.12
CA GLY A 142 5.47 13.50 -4.76
C GLY A 142 3.98 13.83 -4.93
N ALA A 143 3.65 14.67 -5.89
CA ALA A 143 2.29 15.09 -6.20
C ALA A 143 1.95 14.72 -7.66
N PRO A 144 1.84 13.44 -8.01
CA PRO A 144 1.48 13.03 -9.37
C PRO A 144 0.08 13.53 -9.72
N ALA A 145 -0.16 13.77 -11.01
CA ALA A 145 -1.49 14.14 -11.48
C ALA A 145 -2.49 13.01 -11.21
N CYS A 146 -3.74 13.34 -10.88
CA CYS A 146 -4.75 12.33 -10.62
C CYS A 146 -4.97 11.38 -11.80
N SER A 147 -4.83 11.88 -13.04
CA SER A 147 -4.88 11.04 -14.24
C SER A 147 -3.73 10.03 -14.34
N GLU A 148 -2.55 10.38 -13.84
CA GLU A 148 -1.40 9.46 -13.74
C GLU A 148 -1.68 8.36 -12.72
N LEU A 149 -2.15 8.72 -11.52
CA LEU A 149 -2.54 7.75 -10.48
C LEU A 149 -3.63 6.79 -10.98
N ALA A 150 -4.65 7.33 -11.66
CA ALA A 150 -5.73 6.52 -12.21
C ALA A 150 -5.25 5.56 -13.31
N ALA A 151 -4.34 6.03 -14.19
CA ALA A 151 -3.75 5.18 -15.21
C ALA A 151 -2.88 4.06 -14.60
N ALA A 152 -2.05 4.39 -13.61
CA ALA A 152 -1.23 3.40 -12.91
C ALA A 152 -2.08 2.39 -12.14
N TYR A 153 -3.13 2.84 -11.43
CA TYR A 153 -4.06 1.94 -10.73
C TYR A 153 -4.74 0.97 -11.70
N MET A 154 -5.21 1.47 -12.85
CA MET A 154 -5.81 0.62 -13.89
C MET A 154 -4.80 -0.41 -14.45
N VAL A 155 -3.53 -0.04 -14.63
CA VAL A 155 -2.48 -0.97 -15.07
C VAL A 155 -2.26 -2.07 -14.03
N LEU A 156 -2.23 -1.70 -12.76
CA LEU A 156 -2.00 -2.63 -11.66
C LEU A 156 -3.17 -3.60 -11.47
N THR A 157 -4.40 -3.09 -11.47
CA THR A 157 -5.56 -3.84 -11.00
C THR A 157 -6.47 -4.36 -12.11
N GLY A 158 -6.35 -3.80 -13.31
CA GLY A 158 -7.27 -4.08 -14.43
C GLY A 158 -8.65 -3.42 -14.28
N VAL A 159 -8.91 -2.69 -13.18
CA VAL A 159 -10.17 -1.99 -12.91
C VAL A 159 -9.93 -0.49 -12.68
N PRO A 160 -10.89 0.38 -13.01
CA PRO A 160 -10.74 1.81 -12.72
C PRO A 160 -10.74 2.06 -11.20
N PRO A 161 -10.04 3.10 -10.72
CA PRO A 161 -10.17 3.53 -9.33
C PRO A 161 -11.60 4.02 -9.06
N PRO A 162 -12.02 4.09 -7.78
CA PRO A 162 -13.32 4.69 -7.42
C PRO A 162 -13.49 6.08 -8.04
N ALA A 163 -14.72 6.38 -8.50
CA ALA A 163 -15.01 7.56 -9.33
C ALA A 163 -14.74 8.91 -8.63
N ASP A 164 -14.73 8.94 -7.31
CA ASP A 164 -14.51 10.12 -6.47
C ASP A 164 -13.03 10.45 -6.23
N ARG A 165 -12.10 9.59 -6.70
CA ARG A 165 -10.66 9.78 -6.44
C ARG A 165 -10.05 11.00 -7.14
N CYS A 166 -10.60 11.41 -8.26
CA CYS A 166 -10.14 12.54 -9.08
C CYS A 166 -11.13 13.71 -9.11
N SER A 167 -12.10 13.75 -8.22
CA SER A 167 -13.11 14.81 -8.15
C SER A 167 -12.73 15.98 -7.22
#